data_9fe8d59506c7060d4774635d7d344863
#
_entry.id   9fe8d59506c7060d4774635d7d344863
#
_cell.length_a   1.000
_cell.length_b   1.000
_cell.length_c   1.000
_cell.angle_alpha   90.00
_cell.angle_beta   90.00
_cell.angle_gamma   90.00
#
_symmetry.space_group_name_H-M   'P 1'
#
loop_
_entity.id
_entity.type
_entity.pdbx_description
1 polymer ?
#
loop_
_entity_poly.entity_id
_entity_poly.type
_entity_poly.pdbx_seq_one_letter_code
_entity_poly.pdbx_strand_id
1 'polypeptide(L)'
;MTISRIGCIATEGKFMRAAHILETALYVRDVAEAIGFYRDVMGLEPVGKVSERNAFFRCGDGILLLFRAQETLKPPLPGYLPVPPHGTSGPGHVCFAASRAEIEGWRKHLEKHGIAIEADFDWPNGAHSIYFRDPSGNSLEIAEPKLWN
;
A
#
# COMPACT_ATOMS: atom_id res chain seq x y z
N MET A 1 -2.72 -25.34 62.41
CA MET A 1 -2.07 -24.25 61.75
C MET A 1 -2.20 -24.41 60.24
N THR A 2 -3.12 -23.69 59.63
CA THR A 2 -3.44 -23.79 58.20
C THR A 2 -2.74 -22.67 57.48
N ILE A 3 -1.75 -22.98 56.64
CA ILE A 3 -1.02 -22.00 55.85
C ILE A 3 -1.86 -21.72 54.60
N SER A 4 -2.44 -20.54 54.55
CA SER A 4 -3.17 -20.01 53.38
C SER A 4 -2.17 -19.72 52.25
N ARG A 5 -2.29 -20.41 51.10
CA ARG A 5 -1.56 -20.10 49.90
C ARG A 5 -2.17 -18.85 49.28
N ILE A 6 -1.46 -17.75 49.33
CA ILE A 6 -1.78 -16.55 48.56
C ILE A 6 -1.43 -16.89 47.12
N GLY A 7 -2.50 -17.10 46.31
CA GLY A 7 -2.38 -17.24 44.88
C GLY A 7 -1.92 -15.93 44.26
N CYS A 8 -0.71 -15.92 43.71
CA CYS A 8 -0.22 -14.86 42.88
C CYS A 8 -1.05 -14.89 41.57
N ILE A 9 -2.02 -13.99 41.43
CA ILE A 9 -2.70 -13.76 40.15
C ILE A 9 -1.69 -13.01 39.27
N ALA A 10 -0.97 -13.76 38.45
CA ALA A 10 -0.23 -13.16 37.34
C ALA A 10 -1.23 -12.48 36.43
N THR A 11 -1.29 -11.15 36.44
CA THR A 11 -1.94 -10.39 35.39
C THR A 11 -1.15 -10.65 34.11
N GLU A 12 -1.67 -11.55 33.26
CA GLU A 12 -1.15 -11.72 31.90
C GLU A 12 -1.22 -10.35 31.22
N GLY A 13 -0.07 -9.69 31.13
CA GLY A 13 0.06 -8.43 30.40
C GLY A 13 -0.35 -8.68 28.96
N LYS A 14 -1.41 -7.99 28.51
CA LYS A 14 -1.87 -8.06 27.13
C LYS A 14 -0.74 -7.53 26.24
N PHE A 15 -0.02 -8.41 25.56
CA PHE A 15 1.04 -8.01 24.64
C PHE A 15 0.46 -7.10 23.55
N MET A 16 1.06 -5.91 23.41
CA MET A 16 0.69 -4.99 22.33
C MET A 16 1.30 -5.50 21.01
N ARG A 17 0.50 -5.55 19.97
CA ARG A 17 0.96 -5.82 18.61
C ARG A 17 0.08 -5.07 17.61
N ALA A 18 0.68 -4.65 16.49
CA ALA A 18 -0.08 -4.08 15.38
C ALA A 18 -1.03 -5.15 14.81
N ALA A 19 -2.29 -4.79 14.63
CA ALA A 19 -3.33 -5.69 14.15
C ALA A 19 -3.50 -5.65 12.63
N HIS A 20 -3.45 -4.44 12.04
CA HIS A 20 -3.70 -4.19 10.62
C HIS A 20 -2.83 -3.06 10.11
N ILE A 21 -2.56 -3.08 8.79
CA ILE A 21 -2.04 -1.92 8.08
C ILE A 21 -3.26 -1.07 7.68
N LEU A 22 -3.37 0.13 8.24
CA LEU A 22 -4.47 1.06 7.97
C LEU A 22 -4.26 1.78 6.63
N GLU A 23 -3.03 2.23 6.41
CA GLU A 23 -2.63 2.96 5.22
C GLU A 23 -1.18 2.63 4.84
N THR A 24 -0.88 2.76 3.56
CA THR A 24 0.48 2.60 3.05
C THR A 24 0.78 3.72 2.07
N ALA A 25 2.04 4.09 1.93
CA ALA A 25 2.47 5.21 1.10
C ALA A 25 3.41 4.78 -0.01
N LEU A 26 3.20 5.37 -1.19
CA LEU A 26 4.17 5.41 -2.27
C LEU A 26 4.54 6.87 -2.56
N TYR A 27 5.75 7.08 -3.06
CA TYR A 27 6.20 8.41 -3.47
C TYR A 27 6.21 8.52 -4.99
N VAL A 28 5.69 9.64 -5.49
CA VAL A 28 5.53 9.91 -6.92
C VAL A 28 6.17 11.24 -7.30
N ARG A 29 6.58 11.36 -8.55
CA ARG A 29 7.17 12.62 -9.07
C ARG A 29 6.12 13.68 -9.33
N ASP A 30 4.99 13.27 -9.88
CA ASP A 30 3.88 14.12 -10.27
C ASP A 30 2.57 13.50 -9.79
N VAL A 31 1.86 14.22 -8.91
CA VAL A 31 0.60 13.73 -8.33
C VAL A 31 -0.51 13.70 -9.37
N ALA A 32 -0.57 14.66 -10.29
CA ALA A 32 -1.61 14.69 -11.32
C ALA A 32 -1.50 13.50 -12.27
N GLU A 33 -0.28 13.16 -12.71
CA GLU A 33 0.01 11.97 -13.52
C GLU A 33 -0.35 10.67 -12.76
N ALA A 34 0.03 10.60 -11.49
CA ALA A 34 -0.27 9.45 -10.64
C ALA A 34 -1.78 9.25 -10.43
N ILE A 35 -2.55 10.33 -10.24
CA ILE A 35 -4.01 10.25 -10.10
C ILE A 35 -4.64 9.60 -11.34
N GLY A 36 -4.25 10.01 -12.53
CA GLY A 36 -4.74 9.40 -13.76
C GLY A 36 -4.51 7.90 -13.78
N PHE A 37 -3.32 7.47 -13.43
CA PHE A 37 -2.96 6.05 -13.38
C PHE A 37 -3.75 5.28 -12.30
N TYR A 38 -3.74 5.73 -11.07
CA TYR A 38 -4.37 4.99 -9.96
C TYR A 38 -5.90 5.00 -10.03
N ARG A 39 -6.51 6.04 -10.61
CA ARG A 39 -7.95 6.07 -10.88
C ARG A 39 -8.32 5.25 -12.11
N ASP A 40 -7.66 5.47 -13.25
CA ASP A 40 -8.11 4.98 -14.55
C ASP A 40 -7.57 3.59 -14.89
N VAL A 41 -6.32 3.28 -14.46
CA VAL A 41 -5.72 1.97 -14.66
C VAL A 41 -6.00 1.05 -13.47
N MET A 42 -5.73 1.51 -12.24
CA MET A 42 -5.93 0.69 -11.04
C MET A 42 -7.37 0.67 -10.54
N GLY A 43 -8.24 1.56 -11.02
CA GLY A 43 -9.66 1.61 -10.64
C GLY A 43 -9.91 2.01 -9.19
N LEU A 44 -8.94 2.69 -8.55
CA LEU A 44 -9.08 3.10 -7.16
C LEU A 44 -9.88 4.39 -7.05
N GLU A 45 -10.69 4.49 -5.99
CA GLU A 45 -11.51 5.66 -5.71
C GLU A 45 -10.71 6.72 -4.93
N PRO A 46 -10.60 7.96 -5.44
CA PRO A 46 -9.97 9.06 -4.72
C PRO A 46 -10.72 9.39 -3.42
N VAL A 47 -9.98 9.70 -2.36
CA VAL A 47 -10.51 10.06 -1.03
C VAL A 47 -9.96 11.42 -0.62
N GLY A 48 -10.87 12.30 -0.17
CA GLY A 48 -10.48 13.63 0.33
C GLY A 48 -10.03 14.58 -0.78
N LYS A 49 -9.27 15.60 -0.38
CA LYS A 49 -8.78 16.62 -1.30
C LYS A 49 -7.46 16.20 -1.95
N VAL A 50 -7.40 16.36 -3.25
CA VAL A 50 -6.18 16.22 -4.05
C VAL A 50 -5.42 17.54 -4.05
N SER A 51 -4.10 17.47 -4.00
CA SER A 51 -3.21 18.63 -4.14
C SER A 51 -1.97 18.26 -4.97
N GLU A 52 -1.14 19.22 -5.28
CA GLU A 52 0.18 18.94 -5.88
C GLU A 52 1.12 18.17 -4.95
N ARG A 53 0.80 18.14 -3.66
CA ARG A 53 1.56 17.45 -2.63
C ARG A 53 1.20 15.98 -2.51
N ASN A 54 -0.09 15.65 -2.64
CA ASN A 54 -0.60 14.31 -2.33
C ASN A 54 -1.95 14.01 -2.99
N ALA A 55 -2.20 12.72 -3.13
CA ALA A 55 -3.53 12.14 -3.41
C ALA A 55 -3.69 10.83 -2.63
N PHE A 56 -4.90 10.56 -2.18
CA PHE A 56 -5.23 9.36 -1.42
C PHE A 56 -6.31 8.56 -2.11
N PHE A 57 -6.24 7.25 -2.00
CA PHE A 57 -7.18 6.34 -2.65
C PHE A 57 -7.65 5.26 -1.69
N ARG A 58 -8.92 4.92 -1.77
CA ARG A 58 -9.45 3.75 -1.09
C ARG A 58 -9.04 2.49 -1.83
N CYS A 59 -8.53 1.51 -1.09
CA CYS A 59 -8.20 0.19 -1.60
C CYS A 59 -8.68 -0.86 -0.59
N GLY A 60 -9.83 -1.47 -0.84
CA GLY A 60 -10.48 -2.33 0.15
C GLY A 60 -10.74 -1.57 1.45
N ASP A 61 -10.31 -2.12 2.58
CA ASP A 61 -10.43 -1.51 3.91
C ASP A 61 -9.29 -0.53 4.23
N GLY A 62 -8.27 -0.47 3.37
CA GLY A 62 -7.10 0.39 3.57
C GLY A 62 -7.08 1.61 2.67
N ILE A 63 -6.08 2.45 2.88
CA ILE A 63 -5.83 3.65 2.08
C ILE A 63 -4.43 3.56 1.46
N LEU A 64 -4.36 3.82 0.17
CA LEU A 64 -3.11 4.06 -0.53
C LEU A 64 -2.86 5.57 -0.58
N LEU A 65 -1.74 6.00 -0.01
CA LEU A 65 -1.31 7.38 0.01
C LEU A 65 -0.25 7.60 -1.08
N LEU A 66 -0.44 8.60 -1.92
CA LEU A 66 0.56 9.05 -2.87
C LEU A 66 1.09 10.42 -2.47
N PHE A 67 2.39 10.55 -2.32
CA PHE A 67 3.06 11.78 -1.90
C PHE A 67 4.19 12.18 -2.85
N ARG A 68 4.41 13.49 -2.97
CA ARG A 68 5.67 14.03 -3.48
C ARG A 68 6.66 14.13 -2.31
N ALA A 69 7.76 13.38 -2.38
CA ALA A 69 8.77 13.36 -1.31
C ALA A 69 9.33 14.74 -1.00
N GLN A 70 9.55 15.57 -2.03
CA GLN A 70 10.06 16.94 -1.86
C GLN A 70 9.14 17.81 -0.99
N GLU A 71 7.82 17.52 -0.98
CA GLU A 71 6.85 18.27 -0.20
C GLU A 71 6.70 17.71 1.21
N THR A 72 6.75 16.39 1.37
CA THR A 72 6.56 15.74 2.68
C THR A 72 7.82 15.73 3.54
N LEU A 73 9.00 15.95 2.96
CA LEU A 73 10.26 16.14 3.69
C LEU A 73 10.34 17.52 4.34
N LYS A 74 9.52 18.50 3.92
CA LYS A 74 9.43 19.80 4.56
C LYS A 74 8.74 19.69 5.92
N PRO A 75 9.26 20.35 6.97
CA PRO A 75 8.56 20.38 8.26
C PRO A 75 7.20 21.08 8.12
N PRO A 76 6.23 20.74 8.99
CA PRO A 76 4.94 21.42 9.00
C PRO A 76 5.10 22.91 9.32
N LEU A 77 4.33 23.75 8.62
CA LEU A 77 4.31 25.18 8.88
C LEU A 77 3.56 25.48 10.21
N PRO A 78 3.88 26.61 10.86
CA PRO A 78 3.11 27.07 12.04
C PRO A 78 1.62 27.16 11.73
N GLY A 79 0.78 26.65 12.64
CA GLY A 79 -0.69 26.63 12.49
C GLY A 79 -1.24 25.43 11.73
N TYR A 80 -0.39 24.58 11.17
CA TYR A 80 -0.79 23.30 10.58
C TYR A 80 -0.63 22.14 11.56
N LEU A 81 -1.27 21.01 11.25
CA LEU A 81 -1.09 19.79 12.05
C LEU A 81 0.39 19.38 12.08
N PRO A 82 0.92 18.98 13.25
CA PRO A 82 2.34 18.68 13.42
C PRO A 82 2.71 17.29 12.90
N VAL A 83 2.34 16.98 11.66
CA VAL A 83 2.69 15.71 11.03
C VAL A 83 4.20 15.68 10.77
N PRO A 84 4.93 14.68 11.28
CA PRO A 84 6.36 14.59 11.07
C PRO A 84 6.73 14.49 9.59
N PRO A 85 7.86 15.08 9.15
CA PRO A 85 8.36 14.91 7.80
C PRO A 85 8.63 13.44 7.48
N HIS A 86 8.34 13.06 6.24
CA HIS A 86 8.65 11.75 5.71
C HIS A 86 8.87 11.82 4.19
N GLY A 87 9.58 10.88 3.63
CA GLY A 87 9.82 10.83 2.19
C GLY A 87 11.01 9.94 1.85
N THR A 88 10.98 9.41 0.65
CA THR A 88 12.09 8.65 0.08
C THR A 88 12.15 8.87 -1.42
N SER A 89 13.25 8.48 -2.06
CA SER A 89 13.43 8.52 -3.50
C SER A 89 13.69 7.13 -4.04
N GLY A 90 13.46 6.96 -5.33
CA GLY A 90 13.57 5.69 -6.01
C GLY A 90 12.28 4.87 -5.98
N PRO A 91 12.27 3.69 -6.64
CA PRO A 91 11.08 2.85 -6.74
C PRO A 91 10.65 2.27 -5.39
N GLY A 92 9.41 2.50 -5.01
CA GLY A 92 8.74 1.77 -3.94
C GLY A 92 8.04 0.52 -4.50
N HIS A 93 7.31 -0.19 -3.63
CA HIS A 93 6.59 -1.39 -4.00
C HIS A 93 5.27 -1.52 -3.23
N VAL A 94 4.23 -1.97 -3.92
CA VAL A 94 2.95 -2.38 -3.33
C VAL A 94 2.38 -3.56 -4.12
N CYS A 95 1.76 -4.49 -3.42
CA CYS A 95 1.08 -5.64 -4.01
C CYS A 95 -0.42 -5.57 -3.74
N PHE A 96 -1.21 -5.78 -4.79
CA PHE A 96 -2.67 -5.87 -4.72
C PHE A 96 -3.09 -7.34 -4.84
N ALA A 97 -4.08 -7.73 -4.04
CA ALA A 97 -4.60 -9.10 -4.07
C ALA A 97 -5.57 -9.31 -5.25
N ALA A 98 -5.44 -10.41 -5.93
CA ALA A 98 -6.41 -10.87 -6.94
C ALA A 98 -6.40 -12.40 -7.04
N SER A 99 -7.50 -12.99 -7.46
CA SER A 99 -7.53 -14.41 -7.83
C SER A 99 -6.77 -14.65 -9.14
N ARG A 100 -6.42 -15.89 -9.42
CA ARG A 100 -5.79 -16.25 -10.71
C ARG A 100 -6.64 -15.85 -11.92
N ALA A 101 -7.94 -16.02 -11.83
CA ALA A 101 -8.87 -15.62 -12.90
C ALA A 101 -8.89 -14.09 -13.08
N GLU A 102 -8.85 -13.33 -11.99
CA GLU A 102 -8.77 -11.87 -12.04
C GLU A 102 -7.43 -11.38 -12.62
N ILE A 103 -6.32 -12.09 -12.35
CA ILE A 103 -5.01 -11.76 -12.94
C ILE A 103 -5.05 -11.86 -14.46
N GLU A 104 -5.75 -12.83 -15.04
CA GLU A 104 -5.97 -12.89 -16.49
C GLU A 104 -6.71 -11.65 -17.02
N GLY A 105 -7.70 -11.16 -16.27
CA GLY A 105 -8.38 -9.90 -16.58
C GLY A 105 -7.41 -8.71 -16.49
N TRP A 106 -6.56 -8.68 -15.48
CA TRP A 106 -5.55 -7.63 -15.31
C TRP A 106 -4.55 -7.58 -16.45
N ARG A 107 -4.08 -8.72 -16.98
CA ARG A 107 -3.19 -8.73 -18.15
C ARG A 107 -3.80 -8.00 -19.33
N LYS A 108 -5.04 -8.34 -19.69
CA LYS A 108 -5.77 -7.71 -20.80
C LYS A 108 -6.02 -6.22 -20.54
N HIS A 109 -6.33 -5.87 -19.31
CA HIS A 109 -6.58 -4.50 -18.90
C HIS A 109 -5.33 -3.64 -19.00
N LEU A 110 -4.19 -4.12 -18.51
CA LEU A 110 -2.90 -3.45 -18.60
C LEU A 110 -2.46 -3.28 -20.05
N GLU A 111 -2.59 -4.33 -20.87
CA GLU A 111 -2.30 -4.28 -22.30
C GLU A 111 -3.13 -3.20 -23.01
N LYS A 112 -4.44 -3.15 -22.72
CA LYS A 112 -5.36 -2.14 -23.27
C LYS A 112 -4.92 -0.71 -22.91
N HIS A 113 -4.32 -0.51 -21.75
CA HIS A 113 -3.80 0.79 -21.30
C HIS A 113 -2.34 1.05 -21.70
N GLY A 114 -1.74 0.15 -22.49
CA GLY A 114 -0.35 0.29 -22.93
C GLY A 114 0.67 0.12 -21.80
N ILE A 115 0.31 -0.56 -20.72
CA ILE A 115 1.18 -0.84 -19.58
C ILE A 115 1.89 -2.17 -19.80
N ALA A 116 3.23 -2.13 -19.85
CA ALA A 116 4.03 -3.34 -20.00
C ALA A 116 4.06 -4.16 -18.70
N ILE A 117 3.86 -5.46 -18.80
CA ILE A 117 4.09 -6.41 -17.72
C ILE A 117 5.59 -6.74 -17.71
N GLU A 118 6.25 -6.41 -16.60
CA GLU A 118 7.70 -6.57 -16.44
C GLU A 118 8.08 -8.01 -16.04
N ALA A 119 7.24 -8.65 -15.22
CA ALA A 119 7.41 -10.04 -14.81
C ALA A 119 6.04 -10.72 -14.65
N ASP A 120 5.99 -12.01 -14.93
CA ASP A 120 4.77 -12.82 -14.94
C ASP A 120 5.18 -14.27 -14.66
N PHE A 121 4.94 -14.77 -13.44
CA PHE A 121 5.44 -16.06 -13.02
C PHE A 121 4.68 -16.68 -11.85
N ASP A 122 4.89 -17.98 -11.67
CA ASP A 122 4.44 -18.73 -10.50
C ASP A 122 5.54 -18.81 -9.43
N TRP A 123 5.18 -18.53 -8.20
CA TRP A 123 6.01 -18.76 -7.03
C TRP A 123 6.14 -20.27 -6.73
N PRO A 124 7.15 -20.72 -5.95
CA PRO A 124 7.33 -22.13 -5.63
C PRO A 124 6.10 -22.80 -5.00
N ASN A 125 5.26 -22.04 -4.29
CA ASN A 125 3.99 -22.54 -3.71
C ASN A 125 2.82 -22.51 -4.71
N GLY A 126 3.05 -22.18 -5.97
CA GLY A 126 2.07 -22.12 -7.04
C GLY A 126 1.18 -20.87 -7.04
N ALA A 127 1.44 -19.89 -6.17
CA ALA A 127 0.80 -18.58 -6.28
C ALA A 127 1.32 -17.84 -7.50
N HIS A 128 0.46 -17.09 -8.17
CA HIS A 128 0.80 -16.34 -9.36
C HIS A 128 0.94 -14.85 -9.07
N SER A 129 1.94 -14.22 -9.69
CA SER A 129 2.13 -12.75 -9.64
C SER A 129 2.42 -12.18 -11.02
N ILE A 130 1.93 -10.96 -11.24
CA ILE A 130 2.34 -10.10 -12.34
C ILE A 130 2.88 -8.78 -11.77
N TYR A 131 3.91 -8.23 -12.42
CA TYR A 131 4.57 -6.98 -12.03
C TYR A 131 4.55 -5.97 -13.17
N PHE A 132 4.36 -4.71 -12.82
CA PHE A 132 4.36 -3.58 -13.75
C PHE A 132 4.75 -2.31 -13.03
N ARG A 133 4.86 -1.17 -13.75
CA ARG A 133 5.28 0.10 -13.18
C ARG A 133 4.18 1.14 -13.21
N ASP A 134 4.11 1.95 -12.15
CA ASP A 134 3.38 3.21 -12.22
C ASP A 134 4.19 4.28 -12.99
N PRO A 135 3.61 5.46 -13.29
CA PRO A 135 4.32 6.50 -14.04
C PRO A 135 5.60 7.03 -13.37
N SER A 136 5.73 6.88 -12.06
CA SER A 136 6.93 7.28 -11.29
C SER A 136 7.97 6.17 -11.16
N GLY A 137 7.71 4.98 -11.72
CA GLY A 137 8.60 3.83 -11.69
C GLY A 137 8.45 2.94 -10.46
N ASN A 138 7.44 3.16 -9.62
CA ASN A 138 7.16 2.24 -8.52
C ASN A 138 6.79 0.86 -9.06
N SER A 139 7.33 -0.19 -8.42
CA SER A 139 7.03 -1.57 -8.74
C SER A 139 5.69 -1.95 -8.15
N LEU A 140 4.70 -2.21 -8.99
CA LEU A 140 3.40 -2.69 -8.59
C LEU A 140 3.29 -4.18 -8.87
N GLU A 141 2.61 -4.89 -7.99
CA GLU A 141 2.36 -6.32 -8.12
C GLU A 141 0.87 -6.60 -7.97
N ILE A 142 0.37 -7.55 -8.73
CA ILE A 142 -0.93 -8.19 -8.48
C ILE A 142 -0.65 -9.67 -8.25
N ALA A 143 -1.07 -10.19 -7.09
CA ALA A 143 -0.75 -11.54 -6.66
C ALA A 143 -1.93 -12.27 -6.04
N GLU A 144 -1.91 -13.59 -6.14
CA GLU A 144 -2.83 -14.44 -5.40
C GLU A 144 -2.51 -14.42 -3.91
N PRO A 145 -3.52 -14.23 -3.02
CA PRO A 145 -3.30 -14.19 -1.56
C PRO A 145 -2.62 -15.42 -0.97
N LYS A 146 -2.75 -16.60 -1.60
CA LYS A 146 -2.06 -17.83 -1.17
C LYS A 146 -0.53 -17.73 -1.23
N LEU A 147 0.02 -16.64 -1.79
CA LEU A 147 1.46 -16.35 -1.75
C LEU A 147 1.99 -16.40 -0.32
N TRP A 148 1.18 -16.02 0.65
CA TRP A 148 1.54 -15.91 2.06
C TRP A 148 0.94 -17.01 2.96
N ASN A 149 0.33 -18.04 2.38
CA ASN A 149 -0.30 -19.16 3.11
C ASN A 149 0.46 -20.47 2.93
#